data_b6d8f957e1cbff5060b8366060ea7c1c
#
_entry.id   b6d8f957e1cbff5060b8366060ea7c1c
#
_cell.length_a   1.000
_cell.length_b   1.000
_cell.length_c   1.000
_cell.angle_alpha   90.00
_cell.angle_beta   90.00
_cell.angle_gamma   90.00
#
_symmetry.space_group_name_H-M   'P 1'
#
loop_
_entity.id
_entity.type
_entity.pdbx_description
1 polymer ?
#
loop_
_entity_poly.entity_id
_entity_poly.type
_entity_poly.pdbx_seq_one_letter_code
_entity_poly.pdbx_strand_id
1 'polypeptide(L)'
;MGVSLQPSMFGAVVVGIGTAGRVRIRDMLAPLPGSPAEQLRVRGFISRRSLDTEQGVSQISVEEAVSREDVHVAFICTDNVQHEDSVRTFLQAGKHVCVEYPMTTNYKAAVELWALAQEKGVVLHEEHIELLTEDYKGLKREVEGKTLQEGSLHFTGGVVKPGFGFPAFSGIARLTWLVDLFGELSVISATVEDDDSGNHSKMTTKLMTCDKRPLTWIEERGPGLPRAKNINFQFDSCTLTQIPPAPRGAVGLFMQDLIHFSAKLVDQVSPEEIQRERVRILHCLELAEKIQRLCQS
;
A
#
# COMPACT_ATOMS: atom_id res chain seq x y z
N MET A 1 11.06 -34.29 -6.94
CA MET A 1 10.75 -32.86 -6.88
C MET A 1 9.99 -32.54 -8.16
N GLY A 2 8.66 -32.46 -8.10
CA GLY A 2 7.84 -32.10 -9.24
C GLY A 2 8.01 -30.62 -9.53
N VAL A 3 8.44 -30.27 -10.73
CA VAL A 3 8.36 -28.88 -11.22
C VAL A 3 6.87 -28.57 -11.32
N SER A 4 6.34 -27.78 -10.40
CA SER A 4 5.00 -27.21 -10.52
C SER A 4 5.08 -26.27 -11.73
N LEU A 5 4.51 -26.67 -12.87
CA LEU A 5 4.35 -25.78 -14.01
C LEU A 5 3.43 -24.65 -13.56
N GLN A 6 3.97 -23.44 -13.44
CA GLN A 6 3.15 -22.25 -13.19
C GLN A 6 2.13 -22.12 -14.33
N PRO A 7 0.89 -21.72 -14.02
CA PRO A 7 -0.12 -21.54 -15.05
C PRO A 7 0.34 -20.44 -16.01
N SER A 8 0.17 -20.63 -17.31
CA SER A 8 0.43 -19.62 -18.33
C SER A 8 -0.48 -18.39 -18.20
N MET A 9 -1.57 -18.54 -17.44
CA MET A 9 -2.59 -17.52 -17.19
C MET A 9 -3.10 -17.63 -15.75
N PHE A 10 -3.12 -16.52 -15.02
CA PHE A 10 -3.63 -16.45 -13.65
C PHE A 10 -5.05 -15.89 -13.64
N GLY A 11 -6.02 -16.69 -13.20
CA GLY A 11 -7.37 -16.21 -12.90
C GLY A 11 -7.36 -15.38 -11.62
N ALA A 12 -8.01 -14.23 -11.64
CA ALA A 12 -8.03 -13.28 -10.54
C ALA A 12 -9.47 -12.96 -10.08
N VAL A 13 -9.65 -12.79 -8.78
CA VAL A 13 -10.87 -12.24 -8.18
C VAL A 13 -10.56 -10.90 -7.53
N VAL A 14 -11.51 -9.95 -7.60
CA VAL A 14 -11.39 -8.64 -6.95
C VAL A 14 -12.35 -8.58 -5.77
N VAL A 15 -11.83 -8.36 -4.57
CA VAL A 15 -12.58 -8.27 -3.31
C VAL A 15 -12.75 -6.80 -2.94
N GLY A 16 -13.99 -6.32 -3.01
CA GLY A 16 -14.31 -4.91 -2.79
C GLY A 16 -14.40 -4.12 -4.09
N ILE A 17 -15.61 -3.57 -4.38
CA ILE A 17 -15.92 -2.81 -5.59
C ILE A 17 -16.05 -1.31 -5.23
N GLY A 18 -14.98 -0.77 -4.68
CA GLY A 18 -14.73 0.67 -4.55
C GLY A 18 -14.01 1.23 -5.78
N THR A 19 -13.38 2.38 -5.62
CA THR A 19 -12.59 3.00 -6.71
C THR A 19 -11.43 2.11 -7.13
N ALA A 20 -10.65 1.60 -6.18
CA ALA A 20 -9.51 0.71 -6.46
C ALA A 20 -9.95 -0.58 -7.17
N GLY A 21 -10.94 -1.29 -6.63
CA GLY A 21 -11.40 -2.55 -7.22
C GLY A 21 -11.91 -2.41 -8.66
N ARG A 22 -12.64 -1.32 -8.95
CA ARG A 22 -13.07 -1.03 -10.33
C ARG A 22 -11.91 -0.76 -11.28
N VAL A 23 -10.88 -0.06 -10.79
CA VAL A 23 -9.66 0.19 -11.58
C VAL A 23 -8.90 -1.11 -11.82
N ARG A 24 -8.78 -1.99 -10.82
CA ARG A 24 -8.16 -3.32 -10.98
C ARG A 24 -8.88 -4.17 -12.04
N ILE A 25 -10.22 -4.20 -12.03
CA ILE A 25 -11.00 -4.90 -13.07
C ILE A 25 -10.70 -4.30 -14.45
N ARG A 26 -10.81 -2.97 -14.60
CA ARG A 26 -10.53 -2.28 -15.87
C ARG A 26 -9.15 -2.61 -16.41
N ASP A 27 -8.13 -2.56 -15.55
CA ASP A 27 -6.75 -2.75 -15.95
C ASP A 27 -6.46 -4.23 -16.33
N MET A 28 -7.12 -5.19 -15.69
CA MET A 28 -7.05 -6.60 -16.10
C MET A 28 -7.84 -6.92 -17.38
N LEU A 29 -8.91 -6.17 -17.66
CA LEU A 29 -9.67 -6.31 -18.93
C LEU A 29 -8.92 -5.72 -20.12
N ALA A 30 -8.10 -4.70 -19.89
CA ALA A 30 -7.29 -4.01 -20.90
C ALA A 30 -5.84 -3.85 -20.40
N PRO A 31 -5.09 -4.94 -20.24
CA PRO A 31 -3.72 -4.90 -19.75
C PRO A 31 -2.80 -4.18 -20.74
N LEU A 32 -1.71 -3.61 -20.24
CA LEU A 32 -0.70 -2.98 -21.10
C LEU A 32 -0.08 -4.05 -22.00
N PRO A 33 -0.13 -3.90 -23.35
CA PRO A 33 0.43 -4.88 -24.26
C PRO A 33 1.93 -5.11 -24.04
N GLY A 34 2.35 -6.38 -24.11
CA GLY A 34 3.75 -6.79 -23.91
C GLY A 34 4.21 -6.79 -22.46
N SER A 35 3.30 -6.52 -21.50
CA SER A 35 3.63 -6.57 -20.07
C SER A 35 3.21 -7.88 -19.41
N PRO A 36 3.80 -8.26 -18.25
CA PRO A 36 3.36 -9.42 -17.48
C PRO A 36 1.88 -9.39 -17.07
N ALA A 37 1.25 -8.20 -17.02
CA ALA A 37 -0.17 -8.06 -16.70
C ALA A 37 -1.09 -8.77 -17.70
N GLU A 38 -0.63 -9.05 -18.92
CA GLU A 38 -1.38 -9.85 -19.90
C GLU A 38 -1.63 -11.30 -19.46
N GLN A 39 -0.93 -11.77 -18.42
CA GLN A 39 -1.14 -13.10 -17.87
C GLN A 39 -2.27 -13.16 -16.84
N LEU A 40 -2.84 -12.02 -16.43
CA LEU A 40 -3.98 -11.96 -15.53
C LEU A 40 -5.30 -11.96 -16.30
N ARG A 41 -6.28 -12.69 -15.75
CA ARG A 41 -7.67 -12.71 -16.27
C ARG A 41 -8.63 -12.60 -15.10
N VAL A 42 -9.44 -11.57 -15.07
CA VAL A 42 -10.49 -11.44 -14.05
C VAL A 42 -11.54 -12.52 -14.24
N ARG A 43 -11.89 -13.23 -13.14
CA ARG A 43 -12.82 -14.36 -13.08
C ARG A 43 -14.09 -14.04 -12.30
N GLY A 44 -14.08 -12.96 -11.52
CA GLY A 44 -15.20 -12.55 -10.70
C GLY A 44 -14.82 -11.42 -9.78
N PHE A 45 -15.81 -10.87 -9.10
CA PHE A 45 -15.60 -9.95 -8.00
C PHE A 45 -16.49 -10.32 -6.81
N ILE A 46 -16.07 -9.87 -5.63
CA ILE A 46 -16.78 -10.06 -4.36
C ILE A 46 -17.18 -8.70 -3.82
N SER A 47 -18.45 -8.57 -3.42
CA SER A 47 -19.00 -7.33 -2.86
C SER A 47 -20.04 -7.64 -1.79
N ARG A 48 -20.11 -6.81 -0.75
CA ARG A 48 -21.21 -6.84 0.24
C ARG A 48 -22.55 -6.38 -0.36
N ARG A 49 -22.50 -5.58 -1.43
CA ARG A 49 -23.67 -5.17 -2.18
C ARG A 49 -24.05 -6.27 -3.18
N SER A 50 -25.34 -6.55 -3.33
CA SER A 50 -25.80 -7.43 -4.41
C SER A 50 -25.70 -6.67 -5.73
N LEU A 51 -24.80 -7.13 -6.59
CA LEU A 51 -24.57 -6.61 -7.95
C LEU A 51 -24.51 -7.82 -8.87
N ASP A 52 -25.21 -7.74 -10.02
CA ASP A 52 -25.16 -8.85 -10.97
C ASP A 52 -23.81 -8.86 -11.69
N THR A 53 -23.40 -7.72 -12.20
CA THR A 53 -22.13 -7.54 -12.93
C THR A 53 -21.50 -6.17 -12.64
N GLU A 54 -20.18 -6.11 -12.77
CA GLU A 54 -19.39 -4.88 -12.80
C GLU A 54 -18.42 -4.95 -13.98
N GLN A 55 -18.55 -4.02 -14.95
CA GLN A 55 -17.76 -4.03 -16.18
C GLN A 55 -17.81 -5.36 -16.96
N GLY A 56 -18.97 -6.04 -16.94
CA GLY A 56 -19.16 -7.34 -17.61
C GLY A 56 -18.58 -8.53 -16.83
N VAL A 57 -18.03 -8.33 -15.63
CA VAL A 57 -17.56 -9.37 -14.72
C VAL A 57 -18.66 -9.74 -13.73
N SER A 58 -18.88 -11.01 -13.46
CA SER A 58 -19.94 -11.49 -12.56
C SER A 58 -19.50 -11.42 -11.08
N GLN A 59 -20.46 -11.17 -10.19
CA GLN A 59 -20.26 -11.34 -8.75
C GLN A 59 -20.23 -12.82 -8.38
N ILE A 60 -19.29 -13.17 -7.50
CA ILE A 60 -19.16 -14.51 -6.91
C ILE A 60 -19.04 -14.40 -5.39
N SER A 61 -19.21 -15.51 -4.67
CA SER A 61 -19.00 -15.56 -3.23
C SER A 61 -17.52 -15.79 -2.87
N VAL A 62 -17.17 -15.58 -1.60
CA VAL A 62 -15.83 -15.90 -1.07
C VAL A 62 -15.59 -17.40 -1.16
N GLU A 63 -16.59 -18.22 -0.77
CA GLU A 63 -16.54 -19.68 -0.79
C GLU A 63 -16.31 -20.20 -2.21
N GLU A 64 -17.00 -19.61 -3.19
CA GLU A 64 -16.77 -19.94 -4.59
C GLU A 64 -15.34 -19.56 -5.02
N ALA A 65 -14.89 -18.35 -4.71
CA ALA A 65 -13.57 -17.87 -5.12
C ALA A 65 -12.43 -18.73 -4.56
N VAL A 66 -12.50 -19.14 -3.29
CA VAL A 66 -11.44 -19.94 -2.67
C VAL A 66 -11.43 -21.39 -3.15
N SER A 67 -12.60 -21.96 -3.54
CA SER A 67 -12.74 -23.34 -4.01
C SER A 67 -12.44 -23.53 -5.50
N ARG A 68 -12.53 -22.47 -6.30
CA ARG A 68 -12.31 -22.55 -7.76
C ARG A 68 -10.85 -22.79 -8.12
N GLU A 69 -10.58 -23.78 -8.94
CA GLU A 69 -9.24 -24.09 -9.44
C GLU A 69 -8.72 -23.07 -10.45
N ASP A 70 -9.60 -22.39 -11.18
CA ASP A 70 -9.25 -21.34 -12.15
C ASP A 70 -9.10 -19.95 -11.52
N VAL A 71 -9.21 -19.81 -10.20
CA VAL A 71 -8.88 -18.62 -9.42
C VAL A 71 -7.56 -18.84 -8.70
N HIS A 72 -6.55 -18.08 -9.05
CA HIS A 72 -5.17 -18.17 -8.53
C HIS A 72 -4.79 -16.99 -7.67
N VAL A 73 -5.45 -15.83 -7.88
CA VAL A 73 -5.07 -14.52 -7.31
C VAL A 73 -6.30 -13.84 -6.73
N ALA A 74 -6.13 -13.18 -5.58
CA ALA A 74 -7.09 -12.24 -5.01
C ALA A 74 -6.51 -10.83 -4.92
N PHE A 75 -7.25 -9.83 -5.44
CA PHE A 75 -6.99 -8.41 -5.24
C PHE A 75 -7.89 -7.89 -4.13
N ILE A 76 -7.33 -7.51 -2.99
CA ILE A 76 -8.07 -7.04 -1.82
C ILE A 76 -8.12 -5.51 -1.84
N CYS A 77 -9.33 -4.97 -2.09
CA CYS A 77 -9.60 -3.54 -2.28
C CYS A 77 -10.75 -3.06 -1.38
N THR A 78 -10.83 -3.61 -0.17
CA THR A 78 -11.83 -3.29 0.86
C THR A 78 -11.38 -2.12 1.75
N ASP A 79 -12.11 -1.85 2.82
CA ASP A 79 -11.66 -0.92 3.85
C ASP A 79 -10.53 -1.57 4.68
N ASN A 80 -9.58 -0.77 5.18
CA ASN A 80 -8.35 -1.23 5.84
C ASN A 80 -8.58 -2.26 6.96
N VAL A 81 -9.64 -2.08 7.76
CA VAL A 81 -9.97 -3.00 8.87
C VAL A 81 -10.40 -4.40 8.41
N GLN A 82 -10.71 -4.57 7.13
CA GLN A 82 -11.12 -5.86 6.55
C GLN A 82 -9.99 -6.55 5.76
N HIS A 83 -8.85 -5.86 5.58
CA HIS A 83 -7.76 -6.39 4.78
C HIS A 83 -7.20 -7.68 5.39
N GLU A 84 -6.89 -7.70 6.69
CA GLU A 84 -6.27 -8.84 7.36
C GLU A 84 -7.06 -10.14 7.15
N ASP A 85 -8.37 -10.13 7.47
CA ASP A 85 -9.21 -11.32 7.36
C ASP A 85 -9.30 -11.81 5.91
N SER A 86 -9.45 -10.87 4.97
CA SER A 86 -9.49 -11.20 3.54
C SER A 86 -8.16 -11.79 3.05
N VAL A 87 -7.04 -11.16 3.38
CA VAL A 87 -5.69 -11.64 3.02
C VAL A 87 -5.47 -13.05 3.59
N ARG A 88 -5.75 -13.24 4.87
CA ARG A 88 -5.61 -14.53 5.56
C ARG A 88 -6.44 -15.63 4.89
N THR A 89 -7.69 -15.34 4.55
CA THR A 89 -8.61 -16.28 3.88
C THR A 89 -8.03 -16.78 2.56
N PHE A 90 -7.57 -15.89 1.70
CA PHE A 90 -7.04 -16.28 0.38
C PHE A 90 -5.66 -16.93 0.47
N LEU A 91 -4.79 -16.49 1.37
CA LEU A 91 -3.49 -17.15 1.60
C LEU A 91 -3.68 -18.58 2.11
N GLN A 92 -4.62 -18.81 3.06
CA GLN A 92 -4.95 -20.15 3.56
C GLN A 92 -5.46 -21.09 2.45
N ALA A 93 -6.20 -20.54 1.49
CA ALA A 93 -6.65 -21.25 0.30
C ALA A 93 -5.56 -21.46 -0.77
N GLY A 94 -4.30 -21.06 -0.48
CA GLY A 94 -3.18 -21.20 -1.42
C GLY A 94 -3.25 -20.26 -2.63
N LYS A 95 -3.94 -19.12 -2.49
CA LYS A 95 -4.03 -18.10 -3.54
C LYS A 95 -2.99 -17.01 -3.33
N HIS A 96 -2.40 -16.51 -4.41
CA HIS A 96 -1.60 -15.28 -4.38
C HIS A 96 -2.49 -14.09 -4.00
N VAL A 97 -1.93 -13.11 -3.31
CA VAL A 97 -2.69 -11.93 -2.85
C VAL A 97 -1.98 -10.64 -3.19
N CYS A 98 -2.71 -9.71 -3.80
CA CYS A 98 -2.37 -8.31 -3.90
C CYS A 98 -3.36 -7.52 -3.04
N VAL A 99 -2.89 -6.75 -2.07
CA VAL A 99 -3.72 -5.98 -1.14
C VAL A 99 -3.36 -4.51 -1.17
N GLU A 100 -4.37 -3.65 -1.13
CA GLU A 100 -4.18 -2.20 -0.95
C GLU A 100 -3.54 -1.94 0.44
N TYR A 101 -2.70 -0.90 0.55
CA TYR A 101 -2.07 -0.55 1.83
C TYR A 101 -3.05 0.10 2.83
N PRO A 102 -2.85 -0.14 4.13
CA PRO A 102 -2.01 -1.15 4.76
C PRO A 102 -2.65 -2.54 4.72
N MET A 103 -1.84 -3.61 4.55
CA MET A 103 -2.38 -4.97 4.52
C MET A 103 -3.08 -5.38 5.82
N THR A 104 -2.78 -4.73 6.90
CA THR A 104 -3.39 -4.88 8.23
C THR A 104 -3.09 -3.64 9.08
N THR A 105 -3.84 -3.44 10.14
CA THR A 105 -3.60 -2.42 11.17
C THR A 105 -2.92 -2.99 12.41
N ASN A 106 -2.22 -4.13 12.27
CA ASN A 106 -1.54 -4.82 13.36
C ASN A 106 -0.21 -5.40 12.86
N TYR A 107 0.90 -4.98 13.47
CA TYR A 107 2.25 -5.41 13.07
C TYR A 107 2.45 -6.93 13.19
N LYS A 108 2.00 -7.54 14.32
CA LYS A 108 2.12 -8.97 14.52
C LYS A 108 1.38 -9.77 13.45
N ALA A 109 0.16 -9.33 13.12
CA ALA A 109 -0.62 -9.93 12.04
C ALA A 109 0.10 -9.82 10.68
N ALA A 110 0.74 -8.70 10.37
CA ALA A 110 1.54 -8.57 9.15
C ALA A 110 2.68 -9.61 9.07
N VAL A 111 3.40 -9.81 10.17
CA VAL A 111 4.46 -10.84 10.25
C VAL A 111 3.89 -12.23 10.00
N GLU A 112 2.73 -12.55 10.62
CA GLU A 112 2.04 -13.84 10.44
C GLU A 112 1.55 -14.04 9.00
N LEU A 113 1.02 -12.99 8.35
CA LEU A 113 0.56 -13.08 6.96
C LEU A 113 1.71 -13.34 5.99
N TRP A 114 2.87 -12.69 6.20
CA TRP A 114 4.07 -12.97 5.40
C TRP A 114 4.59 -14.38 5.62
N ALA A 115 4.58 -14.89 6.85
CA ALA A 115 4.96 -16.27 7.17
C ALA A 115 4.01 -17.27 6.51
N LEU A 116 2.69 -17.02 6.55
CA LEU A 116 1.68 -17.83 5.91
C LEU A 116 1.85 -17.87 4.38
N ALA A 117 2.11 -16.73 3.75
CA ALA A 117 2.38 -16.68 2.30
C ALA A 117 3.60 -17.53 1.92
N GLN A 118 4.67 -17.45 2.73
CA GLN A 118 5.88 -18.25 2.54
C GLN A 118 5.58 -19.75 2.74
N GLU A 119 4.85 -20.12 3.78
CA GLU A 119 4.42 -21.53 4.04
C GLU A 119 3.64 -22.09 2.87
N LYS A 120 2.71 -21.30 2.31
CA LYS A 120 1.86 -21.71 1.19
C LYS A 120 2.57 -21.65 -0.17
N GLY A 121 3.76 -21.06 -0.25
CA GLY A 121 4.48 -20.88 -1.50
C GLY A 121 3.78 -19.92 -2.47
N VAL A 122 3.09 -18.90 -1.95
CA VAL A 122 2.34 -17.93 -2.74
C VAL A 122 2.90 -16.50 -2.56
N VAL A 123 2.65 -15.65 -3.53
CA VAL A 123 3.03 -14.24 -3.48
C VAL A 123 2.04 -13.46 -2.62
N LEU A 124 2.54 -12.70 -1.65
CA LEU A 124 1.83 -11.63 -0.97
C LEU A 124 2.45 -10.30 -1.41
N HIS A 125 1.64 -9.40 -1.92
CA HIS A 125 2.05 -8.08 -2.38
C HIS A 125 1.15 -7.01 -1.77
N GLU A 126 1.76 -6.04 -1.08
CA GLU A 126 1.07 -4.82 -0.63
C GLU A 126 1.32 -3.73 -1.68
N GLU A 127 0.26 -3.10 -2.13
CA GLU A 127 0.30 -2.04 -3.12
C GLU A 127 0.94 -0.77 -2.55
N HIS A 128 1.78 -0.11 -3.34
CA HIS A 128 2.45 1.15 -2.98
C HIS A 128 2.51 2.12 -4.18
N ILE A 129 1.37 2.43 -4.79
CA ILE A 129 1.29 3.35 -5.94
C ILE A 129 1.87 4.73 -5.64
N GLU A 130 1.89 5.16 -4.38
CA GLU A 130 2.48 6.44 -3.99
C GLU A 130 3.99 6.52 -4.29
N LEU A 131 4.70 5.39 -4.29
CA LEU A 131 6.11 5.32 -4.68
C LEU A 131 6.31 5.32 -6.21
N LEU A 132 5.24 5.06 -6.97
CA LEU A 132 5.27 5.01 -8.43
C LEU A 132 4.96 6.36 -9.07
N THR A 133 4.54 7.37 -8.28
CA THR A 133 4.25 8.70 -8.79
C THR A 133 5.52 9.38 -9.31
N GLU A 134 5.40 10.10 -10.43
CA GLU A 134 6.56 10.81 -11.00
C GLU A 134 7.07 11.91 -10.06
N ASP A 135 6.17 12.55 -9.30
CA ASP A 135 6.53 13.51 -8.26
C ASP A 135 7.41 12.88 -7.19
N TYR A 136 7.06 11.69 -6.71
CA TYR A 136 7.87 10.96 -5.73
C TYR A 136 9.22 10.53 -6.31
N LYS A 137 9.23 9.99 -7.52
CA LYS A 137 10.48 9.60 -8.21
C LYS A 137 11.40 10.81 -8.42
N GLY A 138 10.80 11.97 -8.74
CA GLY A 138 11.51 13.25 -8.81
C GLY A 138 12.12 13.65 -7.48
N LEU A 139 11.34 13.61 -6.42
CA LEU A 139 11.81 13.90 -5.06
C LEU A 139 12.95 12.96 -4.64
N LYS A 140 12.81 11.66 -4.90
CA LYS A 140 13.84 10.66 -4.57
C LYS A 140 15.17 10.96 -5.26
N ARG A 141 15.15 11.33 -6.55
CA ARG A 141 16.36 11.77 -7.27
C ARG A 141 16.98 13.04 -6.67
N GLU A 142 16.14 14.01 -6.23
CA GLU A 142 16.62 15.24 -5.63
C GLU A 142 17.29 15.05 -4.26
N VAL A 143 16.87 14.06 -3.48
CA VAL A 143 17.46 13.76 -2.16
C VAL A 143 18.65 12.81 -2.23
N GLU A 144 18.83 12.10 -3.34
CA GLU A 144 19.91 11.12 -3.52
C GLU A 144 21.29 11.78 -3.32
N GLY A 145 22.12 11.15 -2.48
CA GLY A 145 23.47 11.61 -2.19
C GLY A 145 23.56 12.84 -1.27
N LYS A 146 22.43 13.38 -0.77
CA LYS A 146 22.42 14.50 0.19
C LYS A 146 22.26 13.96 1.63
N THR A 147 22.89 14.69 2.58
CA THR A 147 22.77 14.36 4.00
C THR A 147 21.68 15.19 4.64
N LEU A 148 20.63 14.53 5.11
CA LEU A 148 19.54 15.21 5.84
C LEU A 148 20.08 15.81 7.14
N GLN A 149 19.69 17.06 7.46
CA GLN A 149 19.94 17.71 8.74
C GLN A 149 18.69 17.64 9.62
N GLU A 150 17.57 18.05 9.08
CA GLU A 150 16.23 17.92 9.68
C GLU A 150 15.17 17.95 8.59
N GLY A 151 13.95 17.50 8.90
CA GLY A 151 12.89 17.55 7.91
C GLY A 151 11.48 17.43 8.46
N SER A 152 10.52 17.83 7.63
CA SER A 152 9.12 17.60 7.89
C SER A 152 8.34 17.24 6.64
N LEU A 153 7.30 16.42 6.85
CA LEU A 153 6.28 16.12 5.85
C LEU A 153 4.92 16.33 6.51
N HIS A 154 4.16 17.28 6.00
CA HIS A 154 2.81 17.62 6.46
C HIS A 154 1.80 17.30 5.34
N PHE A 155 0.99 16.30 5.58
CA PHE A 155 -0.13 15.98 4.71
C PHE A 155 -1.41 16.61 5.24
N THR A 156 -2.17 17.24 4.33
CA THR A 156 -3.55 17.67 4.59
C THR A 156 -4.51 16.91 3.67
N GLY A 157 -5.75 16.72 4.12
CA GLY A 157 -6.77 16.06 3.30
C GLY A 157 -8.14 16.05 3.96
N GLY A 158 -9.15 15.63 3.21
CA GLY A 158 -10.53 15.49 3.70
C GLY A 158 -10.65 14.47 4.85
N VAL A 159 -11.81 14.47 5.47
CA VAL A 159 -12.16 13.55 6.57
C VAL A 159 -11.93 12.09 6.15
N VAL A 160 -11.31 11.31 7.01
CA VAL A 160 -11.14 9.86 6.81
C VAL A 160 -12.46 9.16 7.09
N LYS A 161 -12.90 8.29 6.19
CA LYS A 161 -14.11 7.49 6.37
C LYS A 161 -13.90 6.44 7.45
N PRO A 162 -14.98 6.04 8.16
CA PRO A 162 -14.93 4.86 9.04
C PRO A 162 -14.37 3.63 8.30
N GLY A 163 -13.58 2.79 8.98
CA GLY A 163 -12.98 1.58 8.40
C GLY A 163 -11.54 1.76 7.90
N PHE A 164 -11.01 3.00 7.87
CA PHE A 164 -9.61 3.22 7.47
C PHE A 164 -8.60 3.17 8.63
N GLY A 165 -9.09 3.11 9.86
CA GLY A 165 -8.26 2.97 11.05
C GLY A 165 -7.62 4.27 11.54
N PHE A 166 -6.73 4.14 12.52
CA PHE A 166 -6.00 5.25 13.13
C PHE A 166 -5.16 6.04 12.10
N PRO A 167 -4.92 7.36 12.28
CA PRO A 167 -4.21 8.19 11.31
C PRO A 167 -2.84 7.66 10.85
N ALA A 168 -2.09 6.97 11.71
CA ALA A 168 -0.81 6.40 11.32
C ALA A 168 -0.96 5.27 10.27
N PHE A 169 -2.06 4.52 10.30
CA PHE A 169 -2.35 3.48 9.30
C PHE A 169 -3.02 4.05 8.05
N SER A 170 -4.05 4.89 8.20
CA SER A 170 -4.70 5.54 7.04
C SER A 170 -3.75 6.49 6.30
N GLY A 171 -2.73 6.99 6.99
CA GLY A 171 -1.67 7.86 6.48
C GLY A 171 -0.38 7.15 6.11
N ILE A 172 -0.30 5.82 6.18
CA ILE A 172 0.96 5.05 6.08
C ILE A 172 1.77 5.31 4.80
N ALA A 173 1.13 5.72 3.71
CA ALA A 173 1.84 6.08 2.49
C ALA A 173 2.85 7.22 2.67
N ARG A 174 2.61 8.16 3.61
CA ARG A 174 3.57 9.23 3.93
C ARG A 174 4.72 8.70 4.76
N LEU A 175 4.45 7.81 5.69
CA LEU A 175 5.47 7.11 6.46
C LEU A 175 6.34 6.25 5.53
N THR A 176 5.73 5.58 4.55
CA THR A 176 6.43 4.82 3.51
C THR A 176 7.39 5.72 2.71
N TRP A 177 6.98 6.94 2.37
CA TRP A 177 7.87 7.92 1.72
C TRP A 177 9.09 8.23 2.59
N LEU A 178 8.88 8.52 3.88
CA LEU A 178 9.98 8.86 4.79
C LEU A 178 10.95 7.70 4.99
N VAL A 179 10.43 6.49 5.13
CA VAL A 179 11.27 5.28 5.25
C VAL A 179 12.03 4.98 3.95
N ASP A 180 11.39 5.12 2.80
CA ASP A 180 12.04 4.85 1.50
C ASP A 180 13.10 5.93 1.15
N LEU A 181 12.91 7.19 1.60
CA LEU A 181 13.87 8.28 1.39
C LEU A 181 15.03 8.28 2.38
N PHE A 182 14.77 7.98 3.65
CA PHE A 182 15.73 8.22 4.74
C PHE A 182 16.11 6.96 5.51
N GLY A 183 15.64 5.78 5.07
CA GLY A 183 15.94 4.50 5.68
C GLY A 183 15.18 4.23 6.96
N GLU A 184 15.77 3.41 7.84
CA GLU A 184 15.17 3.02 9.11
C GLU A 184 14.96 4.21 10.03
N LEU A 185 13.76 4.32 10.61
CA LEU A 185 13.35 5.40 11.49
C LEU A 185 13.00 4.87 12.89
N SER A 186 13.10 5.73 13.89
CA SER A 186 12.56 5.47 15.23
C SER A 186 11.56 6.55 15.64
N VAL A 187 10.51 6.16 16.38
CA VAL A 187 9.52 7.09 16.92
C VAL A 187 10.02 7.63 18.25
N ILE A 188 10.11 8.97 18.37
CA ILE A 188 10.52 9.69 19.58
C ILE A 188 9.29 10.09 20.39
N SER A 189 8.26 10.66 19.74
CA SER A 189 6.99 11.02 20.36
C SER A 189 5.90 11.10 19.30
N ALA A 190 4.67 10.93 19.74
CA ALA A 190 3.49 11.11 18.87
C ALA A 190 2.34 11.68 19.71
N THR A 191 1.56 12.55 19.10
CA THR A 191 0.33 13.13 19.67
C THR A 191 -0.75 13.15 18.62
N VAL A 192 -2.00 13.09 19.04
CA VAL A 192 -3.17 13.32 18.20
C VAL A 192 -4.07 14.36 18.87
N GLU A 193 -4.54 15.31 18.09
CA GLU A 193 -5.48 16.34 18.50
C GLU A 193 -6.73 16.17 17.62
N ASP A 194 -7.85 15.89 18.26
CA ASP A 194 -9.14 15.78 17.60
C ASP A 194 -10.01 16.96 18.03
N ASP A 195 -10.84 17.50 17.14
CA ASP A 195 -11.82 18.49 17.51
C ASP A 195 -13.03 17.86 18.22
N ASP A 196 -13.83 18.69 18.92
CA ASP A 196 -15.01 18.24 19.67
C ASP A 196 -16.07 17.56 18.77
N SER A 197 -16.05 17.83 17.47
CA SER A 197 -16.97 17.22 16.49
C SER A 197 -16.47 15.88 15.97
N GLY A 198 -15.20 15.53 16.20
CA GLY A 198 -14.53 14.35 15.64
C GLY A 198 -14.34 14.39 14.12
N ASN A 199 -14.54 15.55 13.50
CA ASN A 199 -14.37 15.72 12.06
C ASN A 199 -12.99 16.22 11.65
N HIS A 200 -12.26 16.86 12.57
CA HIS A 200 -10.88 17.29 12.35
C HIS A 200 -9.94 16.51 13.27
N SER A 201 -8.90 15.97 12.70
CA SER A 201 -7.85 15.24 13.42
C SER A 201 -6.48 15.66 12.92
N LYS A 202 -5.55 15.89 13.86
CA LYS A 202 -4.17 16.22 13.55
C LYS A 202 -3.22 15.36 14.38
N MET A 203 -2.60 14.39 13.74
CA MET A 203 -1.53 13.60 14.34
C MET A 203 -0.18 14.25 14.04
N THR A 204 0.64 14.43 15.07
CA THR A 204 2.04 14.91 14.94
C THR A 204 2.98 13.88 15.51
N THR A 205 3.92 13.41 14.69
CA THR A 205 4.90 12.39 15.07
C THR A 205 6.31 12.95 14.90
N LYS A 206 7.13 12.83 15.95
CA LYS A 206 8.57 13.09 15.90
C LYS A 206 9.30 11.76 15.67
N LEU A 207 10.09 11.75 14.61
CA LEU A 207 10.87 10.59 14.16
C LEU A 207 12.36 10.94 14.20
N MET A 208 13.20 9.92 14.20
CA MET A 208 14.65 10.05 14.16
C MET A 208 15.22 9.02 13.19
N THR A 209 16.13 9.43 12.32
CA THR A 209 16.90 8.52 11.44
C THR A 209 17.99 7.78 12.24
N CYS A 210 18.60 6.75 11.65
CA CYS A 210 19.71 6.01 12.27
C CYS A 210 20.91 6.91 12.61
N ASP A 211 21.18 7.92 11.78
CA ASP A 211 22.26 8.89 11.97
C ASP A 211 21.85 10.11 12.82
N LYS A 212 20.76 9.98 13.58
CA LYS A 212 20.25 10.99 14.54
C LYS A 212 19.79 12.29 13.91
N ARG A 213 19.15 12.23 12.76
CA ARG A 213 18.53 13.39 12.10
C ARG A 213 17.02 13.41 12.41
N PRO A 214 16.49 14.54 12.93
CA PRO A 214 15.09 14.64 13.29
C PRO A 214 14.21 14.79 12.06
N LEU A 215 13.08 14.08 12.09
CA LEU A 215 11.99 14.21 11.12
C LEU A 215 10.66 14.43 11.85
N THR A 216 9.78 15.20 11.23
CA THR A 216 8.42 15.39 11.72
C THR A 216 7.43 14.96 10.65
N TRP A 217 6.54 14.05 11.01
CA TRP A 217 5.39 13.71 10.18
C TRP A 217 4.12 14.25 10.80
N ILE A 218 3.34 15.00 10.00
CA ILE A 218 2.03 15.52 10.38
C ILE A 218 0.99 14.97 9.41
N GLU A 219 -0.04 14.34 9.94
CA GLU A 219 -1.21 13.86 9.20
C GLU A 219 -2.42 14.64 9.69
N GLU A 220 -2.95 15.55 8.87
CA GLU A 220 -4.05 16.43 9.23
C GLU A 220 -5.25 16.19 8.31
N ARG A 221 -6.39 15.92 8.91
CA ARG A 221 -7.63 15.55 8.24
C ARG A 221 -8.78 16.40 8.73
N GLY A 222 -9.57 16.92 7.81
CA GLY A 222 -10.73 17.73 8.20
C GLY A 222 -11.56 18.18 7.00
N PRO A 223 -12.79 18.70 7.28
CA PRO A 223 -13.65 19.20 6.23
C PRO A 223 -13.01 20.39 5.50
N GLY A 224 -13.07 20.36 4.18
CA GLY A 224 -12.56 21.46 3.35
C GLY A 224 -11.04 21.57 3.25
N LEU A 225 -10.27 20.74 3.94
CA LEU A 225 -8.82 20.74 3.79
C LEU A 225 -8.43 20.22 2.39
N PRO A 226 -7.57 20.95 1.67
CA PRO A 226 -7.08 20.51 0.37
C PRO A 226 -6.19 19.25 0.54
N ARG A 227 -6.23 18.37 -0.45
CA ARG A 227 -5.28 17.25 -0.49
C ARG A 227 -3.91 17.77 -0.92
N ALA A 228 -2.99 17.88 0.02
CA ALA A 228 -1.64 18.39 -0.22
C ALA A 228 -0.58 17.64 0.60
N LYS A 229 0.62 17.57 0.06
CA LYS A 229 1.84 17.09 0.73
C LYS A 229 2.83 18.27 0.77
N ASN A 230 3.05 18.82 1.94
CA ASN A 230 3.99 19.90 2.15
C ASN A 230 5.25 19.31 2.77
N ILE A 231 6.40 19.57 2.17
CA ILE A 231 7.70 19.13 2.68
C ILE A 231 8.56 20.33 3.07
N ASN A 232 9.43 20.09 4.02
CA ASN A 232 10.56 20.98 4.32
C ASN A 232 11.72 20.07 4.74
N PHE A 233 12.60 19.74 3.81
CA PHE A 233 13.77 18.89 4.05
C PHE A 233 15.03 19.76 3.92
N GLN A 234 15.75 19.92 5.02
CA GLN A 234 17.00 20.64 5.09
C GLN A 234 18.16 19.66 4.97
N PHE A 235 18.96 19.84 3.93
CA PHE A 235 20.18 19.06 3.69
C PHE A 235 21.41 19.92 3.95
N ASP A 236 22.56 19.30 3.98
CA ASP A 236 23.85 19.97 4.07
C ASP A 236 24.12 20.95 2.91
N SER A 237 23.52 20.68 1.73
CA SER A 237 23.76 21.41 0.49
C SER A 237 22.59 22.30 0.04
N CYS A 238 21.37 22.03 0.51
CA CYS A 238 20.17 22.76 0.08
C CYS A 238 18.98 22.52 1.00
N THR A 239 17.90 23.29 0.79
CA THR A 239 16.59 23.05 1.42
C THR A 239 15.54 22.80 0.34
N LEU A 240 14.78 21.72 0.47
CA LEU A 240 13.66 21.40 -0.39
C LEU A 240 12.35 21.71 0.34
N THR A 241 11.60 22.68 -0.14
CA THR A 241 10.31 23.12 0.42
C THR A 241 9.12 22.73 -0.45
N GLN A 242 9.38 22.15 -1.62
CA GLN A 242 8.35 21.72 -2.56
C GLN A 242 8.75 20.39 -3.18
N ILE A 243 7.74 19.56 -3.43
CA ILE A 243 7.92 18.35 -4.24
C ILE A 243 8.17 18.81 -5.68
N PRO A 244 9.25 18.34 -6.34
CA PRO A 244 9.53 18.72 -7.72
C PRO A 244 8.33 18.39 -8.62
N PRO A 245 7.82 19.33 -9.42
CA PRO A 245 6.74 19.03 -10.35
C PRO A 245 7.23 18.07 -11.42
N ALA A 246 6.42 17.06 -11.70
CA ALA A 246 6.72 16.09 -12.75
C ALA A 246 5.53 15.89 -13.68
N PRO A 247 5.74 15.65 -14.99
CA PRO A 247 4.67 15.31 -15.90
C PRO A 247 4.07 13.95 -15.49
N ARG A 248 2.77 13.79 -15.74
CA ARG A 248 2.12 12.49 -15.51
C ARG A 248 2.77 11.44 -16.40
N GLY A 249 3.06 10.26 -15.82
CA GLY A 249 3.55 9.12 -16.56
C GLY A 249 2.50 8.65 -17.59
N ALA A 250 2.98 8.03 -18.68
CA ALA A 250 2.12 7.51 -19.75
C ALA A 250 1.24 6.34 -19.28
N VAL A 251 1.69 5.58 -18.26
CA VAL A 251 0.99 4.41 -17.71
C VAL A 251 0.37 4.78 -16.37
N GLY A 252 -0.91 4.44 -16.16
CA GLY A 252 -1.61 4.69 -14.90
C GLY A 252 -0.95 3.95 -13.72
N LEU A 253 -1.01 4.52 -12.52
CA LEU A 253 -0.32 3.99 -11.34
C LEU A 253 -0.77 2.56 -10.97
N PHE A 254 -2.07 2.28 -11.02
CA PHE A 254 -2.60 0.94 -10.77
C PHE A 254 -2.13 -0.07 -11.82
N MET A 255 -1.99 0.33 -13.08
CA MET A 255 -1.42 -0.52 -14.11
C MET A 255 0.07 -0.77 -13.88
N GLN A 256 0.85 0.23 -13.43
CA GLN A 256 2.26 0.02 -13.07
C GLN A 256 2.40 -0.98 -11.91
N ASP A 257 1.56 -0.86 -10.88
CA ASP A 257 1.52 -1.80 -9.76
C ASP A 257 1.08 -3.20 -10.20
N LEU A 258 0.06 -3.28 -11.07
CA LEU A 258 -0.40 -4.54 -11.65
C LEU A 258 0.71 -5.26 -12.42
N ILE A 259 1.50 -4.52 -13.20
CA ILE A 259 2.66 -5.06 -13.93
C ILE A 259 3.71 -5.57 -12.94
N HIS A 260 4.03 -4.81 -11.90
CA HIS A 260 5.01 -5.21 -10.88
C HIS A 260 4.56 -6.46 -10.11
N PHE A 261 3.29 -6.50 -9.68
CA PHE A 261 2.73 -7.70 -9.06
C PHE A 261 2.77 -8.92 -10.00
N SER A 262 2.35 -8.73 -11.27
CA SER A 262 2.38 -9.82 -12.26
C SER A 262 3.79 -10.33 -12.51
N ALA A 263 4.79 -9.44 -12.53
CA ALA A 263 6.20 -9.82 -12.66
C ALA A 263 6.67 -10.72 -11.49
N LYS A 264 6.14 -10.51 -10.27
CA LYS A 264 6.40 -11.42 -9.13
C LYS A 264 5.79 -12.80 -9.34
N LEU A 265 4.60 -12.88 -9.94
CA LEU A 265 3.94 -14.18 -10.20
C LEU A 265 4.72 -15.04 -11.20
N VAL A 266 5.55 -14.44 -12.03
CA VAL A 266 6.33 -15.13 -13.07
C VAL A 266 7.85 -15.07 -12.82
N ASP A 267 8.24 -14.87 -11.57
CA ASP A 267 9.63 -14.86 -11.11
C ASP A 267 10.56 -13.87 -11.85
N GLN A 268 10.01 -12.73 -12.28
CA GLN A 268 10.77 -11.65 -12.94
C GLN A 268 11.26 -10.56 -11.98
N VAL A 269 10.94 -10.67 -10.68
CA VAL A 269 11.42 -9.78 -9.62
C VAL A 269 12.41 -10.54 -8.75
N SER A 270 13.55 -9.94 -8.44
CA SER A 270 14.59 -10.62 -7.66
C SER A 270 14.14 -10.86 -6.20
N PRO A 271 14.60 -11.95 -5.56
CA PRO A 271 14.32 -12.21 -4.15
C PRO A 271 14.78 -11.07 -3.24
N GLU A 272 15.88 -10.40 -3.58
CA GLU A 272 16.43 -9.27 -2.84
C GLU A 272 15.50 -8.04 -2.90
N GLU A 273 14.87 -7.80 -4.03
CA GLU A 273 13.88 -6.73 -4.19
C GLU A 273 12.62 -7.01 -3.39
N ILE A 274 12.08 -8.21 -3.48
CA ILE A 274 10.94 -8.67 -2.67
C ILE A 274 11.25 -8.55 -1.18
N GLN A 275 12.45 -8.93 -0.75
CA GLN A 275 12.86 -8.81 0.64
C GLN A 275 12.99 -7.35 1.10
N ARG A 276 13.54 -6.45 0.28
CA ARG A 276 13.59 -5.01 0.59
C ARG A 276 12.19 -4.42 0.77
N GLU A 277 11.25 -4.76 -0.12
CA GLU A 277 9.85 -4.33 0.03
C GLU A 277 9.23 -4.84 1.32
N ARG A 278 9.38 -6.12 1.61
CA ARG A 278 8.88 -6.73 2.86
C ARG A 278 9.43 -6.03 4.09
N VAL A 279 10.73 -5.78 4.15
CA VAL A 279 11.37 -5.09 5.29
C VAL A 279 10.80 -3.69 5.45
N ARG A 280 10.67 -2.91 4.37
CA ARG A 280 10.08 -1.58 4.41
C ARG A 280 8.64 -1.61 4.91
N ILE A 281 7.81 -2.52 4.38
CA ILE A 281 6.39 -2.67 4.75
C ILE A 281 6.26 -2.99 6.24
N LEU A 282 6.97 -4.01 6.72
CA LEU A 282 6.94 -4.42 8.12
C LEU A 282 7.42 -3.30 9.03
N HIS A 283 8.48 -2.58 8.64
CA HIS A 283 8.98 -1.46 9.42
C HIS A 283 7.96 -0.31 9.50
N CYS A 284 7.30 0.04 8.40
CA CYS A 284 6.24 1.05 8.42
C CYS A 284 5.06 0.65 9.32
N LEU A 285 4.65 -0.62 9.31
CA LEU A 285 3.56 -1.11 10.14
C LEU A 285 3.94 -1.13 11.64
N GLU A 286 5.18 -1.49 11.97
CA GLU A 286 5.72 -1.42 13.33
C GLU A 286 5.73 0.01 13.86
N LEU A 287 6.20 0.96 13.05
CA LEU A 287 6.19 2.38 13.40
C LEU A 287 4.76 2.89 13.58
N ALA A 288 3.83 2.56 12.68
CA ALA A 288 2.43 2.98 12.77
C ALA A 288 1.75 2.47 14.04
N GLU A 289 1.98 1.21 14.42
CA GLU A 289 1.47 0.65 15.67
C GLU A 289 2.09 1.33 16.91
N LYS A 290 3.39 1.63 16.90
CA LYS A 290 4.05 2.36 17.97
C LYS A 290 3.52 3.78 18.11
N ILE A 291 3.29 4.47 16.99
CA ILE A 291 2.68 5.81 16.96
C ILE A 291 1.28 5.78 17.58
N GLN A 292 0.45 4.82 17.17
CA GLN A 292 -0.90 4.67 17.74
C GLN A 292 -0.85 4.48 19.26
N ARG A 293 0.01 3.59 19.75
CA ARG A 293 0.16 3.35 21.20
C ARG A 293 0.56 4.61 21.96
N LEU A 294 1.48 5.41 21.41
CA LEU A 294 1.90 6.67 22.05
C LEU A 294 0.82 7.73 22.06
N CYS A 295 -0.05 7.78 21.04
CA CYS A 295 -1.16 8.71 21.00
C CYS A 295 -2.33 8.33 21.90
N GLN A 296 -2.43 7.06 22.32
CA GLN A 296 -3.49 6.51 23.15
C GLN A 296 -3.08 6.35 24.63
N SER A 297 -1.82 6.58 24.97
CA SER A 297 -1.28 6.56 26.34
C SER A 297 -1.40 7.92 27.01
#